data_9422c245072ac3d9a77d3e8f8e5e07df
#
_entry.id   9422c245072ac3d9a77d3e8f8e5e07df
#
_cell.length_a   1.000
_cell.length_b   1.000
_cell.length_c   1.000
_cell.angle_alpha   90.00
_cell.angle_beta   90.00
_cell.angle_gamma   90.00
#
_symmetry.space_group_name_H-M   'P 1'
#
loop_
_entity.id
_entity.type
_entity.pdbx_description
1 polymer ?
#
loop_
_entity_poly.entity_id
_entity_poly.type
_entity_poly.pdbx_seq_one_letter_code
_entity_poly.pdbx_strand_id
1 'polypeptide(L)'
;MFRTKTFQDSQDSSATPPAAPSRALEWLWQYFRDVKHPRILDCGPAYQATLNVLLKRGAKVYIADLVTLARQPDSKFISRRDKRTVFLIDEFLENLPPIPPDALSAIACWHLLDLLPRDALPGLVAKLWSFIGPGGVLFCLLREPYLATGAGMRWWFDSLMVLGSDVESDTPFPHPALTNREVERLVPGGNVKTFLTRSARREILAIK
;
A
#
# COMPACT_ATOMS: atom_id res chain seq x y z
N MET A 1 51.22 17.04 26.72
CA MET A 1 51.17 16.34 25.42
C MET A 1 49.96 15.44 25.43
N PHE A 2 48.78 15.98 25.06
CA PHE A 2 47.51 15.24 25.05
C PHE A 2 47.19 14.81 23.63
N ARG A 3 47.09 13.49 23.40
CA ARG A 3 46.67 12.88 22.14
C ARG A 3 45.15 12.86 22.09
N THR A 4 44.57 13.67 21.21
CA THR A 4 43.16 13.63 20.84
C THR A 4 42.95 12.39 19.96
N LYS A 5 42.17 11.41 20.43
CA LYS A 5 41.66 10.32 19.61
C LYS A 5 40.43 10.83 18.86
N THR A 6 40.57 10.98 17.56
CA THR A 6 39.46 11.21 16.63
C THR A 6 38.71 9.88 16.48
N PHE A 7 37.50 9.83 17.01
CA PHE A 7 36.53 8.77 16.67
C PHE A 7 35.95 9.08 15.29
N GLN A 8 36.38 8.35 14.29
CA GLN A 8 35.66 8.25 13.01
C GLN A 8 34.61 7.15 13.18
N ASP A 9 33.42 7.54 13.56
CA ASP A 9 32.23 6.69 13.37
C ASP A 9 31.80 6.80 11.92
N SER A 10 32.29 5.86 11.13
CA SER A 10 31.74 5.57 9.80
C SER A 10 30.41 4.85 10.02
N GLN A 11 29.31 5.61 10.04
CA GLN A 11 27.97 5.04 9.94
C GLN A 11 27.76 4.54 8.51
N ASP A 12 28.06 3.27 8.30
CA ASP A 12 27.66 2.52 7.11
C ASP A 12 26.18 2.16 7.27
N SER A 13 25.29 3.12 6.92
CA SER A 13 23.83 3.02 7.09
C SER A 13 23.11 2.49 5.83
N SER A 14 23.71 1.52 5.14
CA SER A 14 23.10 0.85 4.00
C SER A 14 22.45 -0.51 4.34
N ALA A 15 22.09 -0.74 5.60
CA ALA A 15 21.38 -1.96 5.95
C ALA A 15 19.92 -1.87 5.46
N THR A 16 19.59 -2.59 4.40
CA THR A 16 18.20 -2.82 3.98
C THR A 16 17.41 -3.28 5.22
N PRO A 17 16.27 -2.64 5.55
CA PRO A 17 15.47 -3.06 6.69
C PRO A 17 15.12 -4.54 6.55
N PRO A 18 15.21 -5.31 7.64
CA PRO A 18 14.96 -6.75 7.56
C PRO A 18 13.52 -7.02 7.11
N ALA A 19 13.38 -8.03 6.25
CA ALA A 19 12.08 -8.55 5.84
C ALA A 19 11.24 -8.91 7.08
N ALA A 20 9.99 -8.47 7.12
CA ALA A 20 9.14 -8.61 8.29
C ALA A 20 7.95 -9.55 8.04
N PRO A 21 7.69 -10.53 8.92
CA PRO A 21 6.49 -11.35 8.85
C PRO A 21 5.22 -10.49 8.85
N SER A 22 4.24 -10.87 8.03
CA SER A 22 2.96 -10.20 7.90
C SER A 22 1.83 -11.14 8.30
N ARG A 23 1.13 -10.82 9.39
CA ARG A 23 -0.04 -11.57 9.84
C ARG A 23 -1.23 -11.43 8.90
N ALA A 24 -1.36 -10.28 8.26
CA ALA A 24 -2.41 -10.09 7.27
C ALA A 24 -2.18 -10.96 6.04
N LEU A 25 -0.93 -11.07 5.56
CA LEU A 25 -0.60 -11.97 4.45
C LEU A 25 -0.78 -13.44 4.83
N GLU A 26 -0.34 -13.86 6.02
CA GLU A 26 -0.58 -15.21 6.53
C GLU A 26 -2.08 -15.54 6.50
N TRP A 27 -2.91 -14.65 7.05
CA TRP A 27 -4.36 -14.80 7.04
C TRP A 27 -4.91 -14.81 5.61
N LEU A 28 -4.47 -13.91 4.74
CA LEU A 28 -4.92 -13.78 3.36
C LEU A 28 -4.67 -15.07 2.57
N TRP A 29 -3.46 -15.64 2.67
CA TRP A 29 -3.11 -16.84 1.93
C TRP A 29 -3.75 -18.09 2.50
N GLN A 30 -3.99 -18.14 3.80
CA GLN A 30 -4.80 -19.20 4.40
C GLN A 30 -6.26 -19.11 3.92
N TYR A 31 -6.81 -17.90 3.84
CA TYR A 31 -8.15 -17.63 3.31
C TYR A 31 -8.27 -18.05 1.83
N PHE A 32 -7.23 -17.82 1.05
CA PHE A 32 -7.15 -18.20 -0.37
C PHE A 32 -6.56 -19.59 -0.63
N ARG A 33 -6.42 -20.44 0.37
CA ARG A 33 -5.79 -21.76 0.20
C ARG A 33 -6.40 -22.59 -0.95
N ASP A 34 -7.71 -22.52 -1.12
CA ASP A 34 -8.48 -23.27 -2.12
C ASP A 34 -8.67 -22.51 -3.45
N VAL A 35 -8.23 -21.27 -3.53
CA VAL A 35 -8.26 -20.46 -4.77
C VAL A 35 -7.05 -20.81 -5.63
N LYS A 36 -7.26 -21.57 -6.71
CA LYS A 36 -6.15 -22.10 -7.54
C LYS A 36 -5.40 -21.00 -8.31
N HIS A 37 -6.12 -20.07 -8.91
CA HIS A 37 -5.57 -19.02 -9.78
C HIS A 37 -6.10 -17.65 -9.36
N PRO A 38 -5.65 -17.10 -8.22
CA PRO A 38 -6.11 -15.80 -7.78
C PRO A 38 -5.72 -14.71 -8.78
N ARG A 39 -6.64 -13.78 -9.04
CA ARG A 39 -6.38 -12.58 -9.86
C ARG A 39 -6.08 -11.43 -8.92
N ILE A 40 -4.89 -10.85 -9.04
CA ILE A 40 -4.39 -9.86 -8.09
C ILE A 40 -4.00 -8.59 -8.83
N LEU A 41 -4.46 -7.44 -8.35
CA LEU A 41 -3.97 -6.13 -8.76
C LEU A 41 -2.96 -5.65 -7.71
N ASP A 42 -1.75 -5.34 -8.15
CA ASP A 42 -0.75 -4.63 -7.36
C ASP A 42 -0.77 -3.15 -7.74
N CYS A 43 -1.09 -2.28 -6.76
CA CYS A 43 -1.11 -0.83 -6.94
C CYS A 43 0.24 -0.16 -6.66
N GLY A 44 1.28 -0.93 -6.40
CA GLY A 44 2.65 -0.47 -6.20
C GLY A 44 3.54 -0.63 -7.43
N PRO A 45 4.81 -0.21 -7.30
CA PRO A 45 5.82 -0.42 -8.33
C PRO A 45 5.99 -1.91 -8.67
N ALA A 46 6.34 -2.19 -9.91
CA ALA A 46 6.60 -3.55 -10.39
C ALA A 46 7.90 -4.10 -9.81
N TYR A 47 7.84 -4.79 -8.67
CA TYR A 47 8.99 -5.47 -8.10
C TYR A 47 9.09 -6.91 -8.58
N GLN A 48 10.29 -7.30 -9.02
CA GLN A 48 10.56 -8.69 -9.46
C GLN A 48 10.29 -9.69 -8.33
N ALA A 49 10.59 -9.34 -7.08
CA ALA A 49 10.29 -10.17 -5.90
C ALA A 49 8.79 -10.45 -5.78
N THR A 50 7.96 -9.42 -5.83
CA THR A 50 6.49 -9.55 -5.82
C THR A 50 5.99 -10.44 -6.95
N LEU A 51 6.45 -10.19 -8.17
CA LEU A 51 6.05 -10.99 -9.33
C LEU A 51 6.42 -12.46 -9.15
N ASN A 52 7.64 -12.75 -8.71
CA ASN A 52 8.10 -14.12 -8.48
C ASN A 52 7.24 -14.86 -7.44
N VAL A 53 6.89 -14.17 -6.35
CA VAL A 53 6.05 -14.74 -5.28
C VAL A 53 4.65 -15.05 -5.80
N LEU A 54 4.02 -14.08 -6.45
CA LEU A 54 2.62 -14.22 -6.91
C LEU A 54 2.49 -15.21 -8.07
N LEU A 55 3.41 -15.18 -9.03
CA LEU A 55 3.42 -16.14 -10.15
C LEU A 55 3.69 -17.57 -9.69
N LYS A 56 4.60 -17.77 -8.73
CA LYS A 56 4.81 -19.08 -8.08
C LYS A 56 3.53 -19.63 -7.41
N ARG A 57 2.69 -18.73 -6.86
CA ARG A 57 1.39 -19.09 -6.29
C ARG A 57 0.34 -19.41 -7.37
N GLY A 58 0.66 -19.22 -8.63
CA GLY A 58 -0.26 -19.40 -9.77
C GLY A 58 -1.21 -18.24 -9.98
N ALA A 59 -0.90 -17.06 -9.45
CA ALA A 59 -1.72 -15.87 -9.61
C ALA A 59 -1.61 -15.28 -11.02
N LYS A 60 -2.73 -14.69 -11.50
CA LYS A 60 -2.70 -13.73 -12.60
C LYS A 60 -2.52 -12.33 -12.00
N VAL A 61 -1.44 -11.65 -12.37
CA VAL A 61 -1.08 -10.35 -11.80
C VAL A 61 -1.36 -9.23 -12.78
N TYR A 62 -2.02 -8.19 -12.31
CA TYR A 62 -2.13 -6.88 -12.92
C TYR A 62 -1.30 -5.89 -12.12
N ILE A 63 -0.69 -4.93 -12.77
CA ILE A 63 0.12 -3.89 -12.10
C ILE A 63 -0.38 -2.52 -12.53
N ALA A 64 -0.56 -1.64 -11.56
CA ALA A 64 -0.84 -0.22 -11.76
C ALA A 64 -0.09 0.56 -10.68
N ASP A 65 1.06 1.12 -11.01
CA ASP A 65 1.89 1.87 -10.04
C ASP A 65 1.24 3.20 -9.65
N LEU A 66 0.15 3.10 -8.89
CA LEU A 66 -0.54 4.26 -8.34
C LEU A 66 0.21 4.88 -7.16
N VAL A 67 1.04 4.09 -6.47
CA VAL A 67 1.84 4.58 -5.32
C VAL A 67 2.85 5.62 -5.79
N THR A 68 3.62 5.34 -6.82
CA THR A 68 4.59 6.31 -7.37
C THR A 68 3.88 7.55 -7.92
N LEU A 69 2.76 7.37 -8.64
CA LEU A 69 1.95 8.48 -9.13
C LEU A 69 1.38 9.35 -8.01
N ALA A 70 0.96 8.77 -6.90
CA ALA A 70 0.43 9.51 -5.75
C ALA A 70 1.51 10.26 -4.96
N ARG A 71 2.75 9.74 -4.95
CA ARG A 71 3.90 10.42 -4.29
C ARG A 71 4.38 11.64 -5.05
N GLN A 72 4.33 11.57 -6.36
CA GLN A 72 4.74 12.65 -7.26
C GLN A 72 3.59 12.94 -8.24
N PRO A 73 2.49 13.52 -7.74
CA PRO A 73 1.33 13.73 -8.58
C PRO A 73 1.67 14.69 -9.73
N ASP A 74 1.42 14.24 -10.94
CA ASP A 74 1.48 15.08 -12.12
C ASP A 74 0.50 16.25 -11.94
N SER A 75 0.86 17.41 -12.46
CA SER A 75 0.01 18.60 -12.44
C SER A 75 -1.38 18.36 -13.05
N LYS A 76 -1.51 17.39 -13.96
CA LYS A 76 -2.80 16.98 -14.53
C LYS A 76 -3.80 16.44 -13.52
N PHE A 77 -3.33 15.89 -12.38
CA PHE A 77 -4.21 15.40 -11.30
C PHE A 77 -4.59 16.51 -10.30
N ILE A 78 -4.11 17.73 -10.50
CA ILE A 78 -4.32 18.82 -9.58
C ILE A 78 -5.00 19.96 -10.31
N SER A 79 -6.18 20.37 -9.82
CA SER A 79 -6.91 21.55 -10.29
C SER A 79 -6.96 22.60 -9.20
N ARG A 80 -6.87 23.88 -9.59
CA ARG A 80 -7.12 25.02 -8.71
C ARG A 80 -8.49 25.61 -9.01
N ARG A 81 -9.43 25.43 -8.08
CA ARG A 81 -10.78 26.01 -8.16
C ARG A 81 -11.03 26.86 -6.90
N ASP A 82 -11.45 28.09 -7.08
CA ASP A 82 -11.81 29.00 -5.98
C ASP A 82 -10.77 29.08 -4.84
N LYS A 83 -9.49 29.21 -5.21
CA LYS A 83 -8.34 29.23 -4.29
C LYS A 83 -8.10 27.90 -3.52
N ARG A 84 -8.80 26.82 -3.87
CA ARG A 84 -8.58 25.48 -3.31
C ARG A 84 -7.88 24.58 -4.31
N THR A 85 -6.98 23.77 -3.81
CA THR A 85 -6.38 22.69 -4.58
C THR A 85 -7.28 21.48 -4.48
N VAL A 86 -7.73 20.97 -5.62
CA VAL A 86 -8.60 19.79 -5.73
C VAL A 86 -7.83 18.70 -6.45
N PHE A 87 -7.82 17.50 -5.90
CA PHE A 87 -7.26 16.31 -6.55
C PHE A 87 -8.31 15.70 -7.49
N LEU A 88 -7.94 15.52 -8.76
CA LEU A 88 -8.79 14.99 -9.80
C LEU A 88 -8.72 13.45 -9.77
N ILE A 89 -9.56 12.85 -8.95
CA ILE A 89 -9.52 11.40 -8.72
C ILE A 89 -9.86 10.60 -9.98
N ASP A 90 -10.78 11.06 -10.81
CA ASP A 90 -11.19 10.36 -12.02
C ASP A 90 -10.03 10.24 -13.02
N GLU A 91 -9.30 11.32 -13.27
CA GLU A 91 -8.10 11.35 -14.12
C GLU A 91 -6.97 10.48 -13.54
N PHE A 92 -6.85 10.43 -12.21
CA PHE A 92 -5.90 9.56 -11.55
C PHE A 92 -6.25 8.08 -11.78
N LEU A 93 -7.52 7.73 -11.71
CA LEU A 93 -8.01 6.36 -11.88
C LEU A 93 -7.96 5.86 -13.32
N GLU A 94 -7.77 6.74 -14.32
CA GLU A 94 -7.52 6.35 -15.72
C GLU A 94 -6.19 5.55 -15.89
N ASN A 95 -5.28 5.62 -14.91
CA ASN A 95 -4.05 4.83 -14.90
C ASN A 95 -4.27 3.37 -14.48
N LEU A 96 -5.48 2.99 -14.09
CA LEU A 96 -5.83 1.59 -13.82
C LEU A 96 -5.98 0.80 -15.13
N PRO A 97 -5.51 -0.46 -15.17
CA PRO A 97 -5.74 -1.31 -16.33
C PRO A 97 -7.24 -1.62 -16.49
N PRO A 98 -7.68 -1.97 -17.70
CA PRO A 98 -9.06 -2.35 -17.95
C PRO A 98 -9.39 -3.70 -17.29
N ILE A 99 -9.91 -3.66 -16.07
CA ILE A 99 -10.32 -4.82 -15.30
C ILE A 99 -11.85 -4.84 -15.24
N PRO A 100 -12.49 -5.97 -15.59
CA PRO A 100 -13.92 -6.10 -15.43
C PRO A 100 -14.36 -6.00 -13.96
N PRO A 101 -15.59 -5.55 -13.66
CA PRO A 101 -16.15 -5.63 -12.31
C PRO A 101 -16.10 -7.07 -11.78
N ASP A 102 -15.95 -7.21 -10.46
CA ASP A 102 -15.96 -8.48 -9.74
C ASP A 102 -14.91 -9.54 -10.23
N ALA A 103 -13.87 -9.09 -10.92
CA ALA A 103 -12.90 -9.99 -11.55
C ALA A 103 -11.71 -10.36 -10.67
N LEU A 104 -11.42 -9.58 -9.63
CA LEU A 104 -10.23 -9.77 -8.80
C LEU A 104 -10.50 -10.56 -7.53
N SER A 105 -9.55 -11.40 -7.17
CA SER A 105 -9.49 -12.06 -5.86
C SER A 105 -8.90 -11.15 -4.80
N ALA A 106 -7.89 -10.35 -5.16
CA ALA A 106 -7.28 -9.41 -4.22
C ALA A 106 -6.71 -8.17 -4.91
N ILE A 107 -6.58 -7.10 -4.12
CA ILE A 107 -5.84 -5.88 -4.49
C ILE A 107 -4.84 -5.58 -3.38
N ALA A 108 -3.55 -5.38 -3.73
CA ALA A 108 -2.52 -4.88 -2.84
C ALA A 108 -2.41 -3.36 -3.01
N CYS A 109 -2.88 -2.62 -2.02
CA CYS A 109 -3.03 -1.17 -2.09
C CYS A 109 -1.87 -0.41 -1.41
N TRP A 110 -1.00 -1.12 -0.70
CA TRP A 110 0.15 -0.56 0.03
C TRP A 110 -0.24 0.68 0.85
N HIS A 111 0.60 1.73 0.86
CA HIS A 111 0.33 3.01 1.51
C HIS A 111 -0.49 4.00 0.65
N LEU A 112 -1.12 3.55 -0.42
CA LEU A 112 -1.82 4.45 -1.35
C LEU A 112 -2.88 5.33 -0.66
N LEU A 113 -3.60 4.78 0.34
CA LEU A 113 -4.59 5.54 1.11
C LEU A 113 -3.96 6.64 2.00
N ASP A 114 -2.70 6.49 2.41
CA ASP A 114 -1.97 7.50 3.18
C ASP A 114 -1.41 8.64 2.30
N LEU A 115 -1.32 8.42 0.98
CA LEU A 115 -0.73 9.35 0.02
C LEU A 115 -1.74 10.29 -0.62
N LEU A 116 -3.02 9.92 -0.65
CA LEU A 116 -4.06 10.72 -1.28
C LEU A 116 -4.83 11.59 -0.27
N PRO A 117 -5.34 12.75 -0.72
CA PRO A 117 -6.18 13.59 0.12
C PRO A 117 -7.51 12.90 0.48
N ARG A 118 -8.07 13.27 1.63
CA ARG A 118 -9.26 12.63 2.21
C ARG A 118 -10.48 12.61 1.28
N ASP A 119 -10.67 13.68 0.53
CA ASP A 119 -11.78 13.83 -0.43
C ASP A 119 -11.66 12.91 -1.65
N ALA A 120 -10.45 12.47 -2.01
CA ALA A 120 -10.22 11.52 -3.10
C ALA A 120 -10.43 10.05 -2.69
N LEU A 121 -10.31 9.72 -1.40
CA LEU A 121 -10.34 8.34 -0.93
C LEU A 121 -11.65 7.59 -1.22
N PRO A 122 -12.85 8.19 -1.07
CA PRO A 122 -14.10 7.50 -1.40
C PRO A 122 -14.15 7.05 -2.87
N GLY A 123 -13.72 7.90 -3.81
CA GLY A 123 -13.66 7.57 -5.24
C GLY A 123 -12.67 6.45 -5.52
N LEU A 124 -11.45 6.52 -4.93
CA LEU A 124 -10.46 5.45 -5.06
C LEU A 124 -11.00 4.11 -4.55
N VAL A 125 -11.49 4.08 -3.31
CA VAL A 125 -11.93 2.83 -2.68
C VAL A 125 -13.14 2.26 -3.43
N ALA A 126 -14.11 3.08 -3.84
CA ALA A 126 -15.26 2.64 -4.63
C ALA A 126 -14.82 2.00 -5.95
N LYS A 127 -13.85 2.60 -6.65
CA LYS A 127 -13.31 2.06 -7.90
C LYS A 127 -12.58 0.73 -7.69
N LEU A 128 -11.66 0.65 -6.73
CA LEU A 128 -10.94 -0.58 -6.42
C LEU A 128 -11.90 -1.69 -5.96
N TRP A 129 -12.88 -1.32 -5.12
CA TRP A 129 -13.91 -2.24 -4.64
C TRP A 129 -14.77 -2.83 -5.75
N SER A 130 -15.04 -2.04 -6.80
CA SER A 130 -15.80 -2.53 -7.96
C SER A 130 -15.11 -3.66 -8.71
N PHE A 131 -13.79 -3.74 -8.66
CA PHE A 131 -13.01 -4.81 -9.30
C PHE A 131 -12.95 -6.10 -8.49
N ILE A 132 -13.13 -6.01 -7.17
CA ILE A 132 -13.04 -7.15 -6.26
C ILE A 132 -14.32 -7.98 -6.37
N GLY A 133 -14.18 -9.28 -6.61
CA GLY A 133 -15.31 -10.21 -6.62
C GLY A 133 -15.80 -10.58 -5.21
N PRO A 134 -16.97 -11.23 -5.09
CA PRO A 134 -17.45 -11.77 -3.81
C PRO A 134 -16.41 -12.67 -3.14
N GLY A 135 -16.15 -12.46 -1.86
CA GLY A 135 -15.08 -13.13 -1.12
C GLY A 135 -13.66 -12.65 -1.45
N GLY A 136 -13.51 -11.66 -2.31
CA GLY A 136 -12.21 -11.04 -2.59
C GLY A 136 -11.79 -10.05 -1.51
N VAL A 137 -10.53 -9.62 -1.55
CA VAL A 137 -9.89 -8.88 -0.45
C VAL A 137 -9.14 -7.66 -0.95
N LEU A 138 -9.33 -6.53 -0.29
CA LEU A 138 -8.47 -5.35 -0.39
C LEU A 138 -7.46 -5.41 0.76
N PHE A 139 -6.17 -5.55 0.43
CA PHE A 139 -5.06 -5.47 1.38
C PHE A 139 -4.43 -4.08 1.34
N CYS A 140 -4.33 -3.43 2.50
CA CYS A 140 -3.69 -2.13 2.65
C CYS A 140 -2.62 -2.16 3.75
N LEU A 141 -1.52 -1.47 3.51
CA LEU A 141 -0.62 -1.02 4.56
C LEU A 141 -0.95 0.42 4.90
N LEU A 142 -1.07 0.73 6.19
CA LEU A 142 -1.30 2.10 6.67
C LEU A 142 -0.31 2.43 7.79
N ARG A 143 -0.03 3.71 7.93
CA ARG A 143 0.75 4.23 9.06
C ARG A 143 -0.06 4.17 10.34
N GLU A 144 0.64 4.04 11.46
CA GLU A 144 0.03 4.20 12.77
C GLU A 144 -0.24 5.70 13.04
N PRO A 145 -1.48 6.10 13.39
CA PRO A 145 -1.84 7.51 13.55
C PRO A 145 -1.06 8.27 14.63
N TYR A 146 -0.59 7.55 15.65
CA TYR A 146 0.04 8.15 16.83
C TYR A 146 1.57 8.19 16.77
N LEU A 147 2.15 7.70 15.71
CA LEU A 147 3.61 7.68 15.55
C LEU A 147 4.07 8.74 14.56
N ALA A 148 5.22 9.32 14.85
CA ALA A 148 5.82 10.33 13.99
C ALA A 148 5.92 9.82 12.54
N THR A 149 5.72 10.71 11.59
CA THR A 149 5.87 10.42 10.17
C THR A 149 7.29 9.96 9.88
N GLY A 150 7.48 8.66 9.75
CA GLY A 150 8.75 8.09 9.31
C GLY A 150 9.01 8.37 7.83
N ALA A 151 10.22 8.04 7.39
CA ALA A 151 10.61 8.04 5.98
C ALA A 151 9.61 7.24 5.12
N GLY A 152 9.39 7.69 3.91
CA GLY A 152 8.59 6.93 2.94
C GLY A 152 9.25 5.59 2.66
N MET A 153 8.50 4.52 2.81
CA MET A 153 9.00 3.16 2.58
C MET A 153 8.36 2.56 1.34
N ARG A 154 9.17 1.88 0.54
CA ARG A 154 8.69 0.99 -0.52
C ARG A 154 8.48 -0.39 0.08
N TRP A 155 7.47 -1.10 -0.41
CA TRP A 155 7.08 -2.41 0.08
C TRP A 155 6.87 -3.37 -1.07
N TRP A 156 7.22 -4.65 -0.84
CA TRP A 156 6.98 -5.74 -1.78
C TRP A 156 6.70 -7.05 -1.04
N PHE A 157 6.16 -8.03 -1.76
CA PHE A 157 6.09 -9.41 -1.25
C PHE A 157 7.47 -10.05 -1.41
N ASP A 158 8.14 -10.32 -0.30
CA ASP A 158 9.39 -11.08 -0.26
C ASP A 158 9.11 -12.59 -0.27
N SER A 159 8.04 -12.99 0.40
CA SER A 159 7.40 -14.29 0.29
C SER A 159 5.89 -14.16 0.47
N LEU A 160 5.14 -15.28 0.45
CA LEU A 160 3.69 -15.25 0.71
C LEU A 160 3.33 -14.66 2.08
N MET A 161 4.21 -14.77 3.08
CA MET A 161 3.94 -14.33 4.47
C MET A 161 4.90 -13.25 4.96
N VAL A 162 5.77 -12.75 4.08
CA VAL A 162 6.81 -11.80 4.45
C VAL A 162 6.80 -10.60 3.54
N LEU A 163 6.86 -9.41 4.13
CA LEU A 163 7.00 -8.16 3.43
C LEU A 163 8.46 -7.71 3.48
N GLY A 164 9.05 -7.46 2.33
CA GLY A 164 10.28 -6.72 2.17
C GLY A 164 10.00 -5.23 2.12
N SER A 165 10.96 -4.42 2.56
CA SER A 165 10.88 -2.97 2.48
C SER A 165 12.25 -2.32 2.39
N ASP A 166 12.31 -1.14 1.81
CA ASP A 166 13.45 -0.24 1.89
C ASP A 166 13.00 1.22 2.08
N VAL A 167 13.93 2.07 2.42
CA VAL A 167 13.68 3.51 2.52
C VAL A 167 13.67 4.09 1.12
N GLU A 168 12.54 4.71 0.74
CA GLU A 168 12.39 5.30 -0.59
C GLU A 168 12.82 6.78 -0.61
N SER A 169 12.42 7.53 0.42
CA SER A 169 12.74 8.95 0.54
C SER A 169 12.52 9.44 1.96
N ASP A 170 13.22 10.53 2.31
CA ASP A 170 12.98 11.26 3.56
C ASP A 170 11.74 12.17 3.50
N THR A 171 11.02 12.17 2.37
CA THR A 171 9.82 12.99 2.20
C THR A 171 8.70 12.48 3.08
N PRO A 172 8.18 13.29 3.99
CA PRO A 172 7.07 12.89 4.85
C PRO A 172 5.80 12.66 4.02
N PHE A 173 4.89 11.86 4.56
CA PHE A 173 3.58 11.69 3.93
C PHE A 173 2.81 13.02 3.93
N PRO A 174 2.13 13.37 2.83
CA PRO A 174 1.49 14.67 2.66
C PRO A 174 0.25 14.88 3.53
N HIS A 175 -0.33 13.81 4.05
CA HIS A 175 -1.58 13.85 4.81
C HIS A 175 -1.43 13.16 6.17
N PRO A 176 -2.24 13.52 7.18
CA PRO A 176 -2.32 12.78 8.44
C PRO A 176 -2.70 11.32 8.21
N ALA A 177 -2.21 10.40 9.04
CA ALA A 177 -2.57 8.99 8.94
C ALA A 177 -4.08 8.76 9.17
N LEU A 178 -4.65 7.79 8.44
CA LEU A 178 -6.05 7.38 8.61
C LEU A 178 -6.25 6.66 9.95
N THR A 179 -7.33 6.95 10.62
CA THR A 179 -7.79 6.15 11.76
C THR A 179 -8.50 4.87 11.30
N ASN A 180 -8.61 3.86 12.16
CA ASN A 180 -9.37 2.64 11.84
C ASN A 180 -10.83 2.96 11.48
N ARG A 181 -11.45 3.89 12.21
CA ARG A 181 -12.83 4.32 11.96
C ARG A 181 -13.02 4.98 10.60
N GLU A 182 -12.02 5.74 10.12
CA GLU A 182 -12.07 6.31 8.77
C GLU A 182 -11.97 5.21 7.72
N VAL A 183 -11.08 4.23 7.91
CA VAL A 183 -10.95 3.08 6.98
C VAL A 183 -12.23 2.26 6.92
N GLU A 184 -12.83 1.94 8.08
CA GLU A 184 -14.10 1.20 8.16
C GLU A 184 -15.24 1.91 7.42
N ARG A 185 -15.27 3.26 7.47
CA ARG A 185 -16.28 4.05 6.73
C ARG A 185 -16.04 4.10 5.23
N LEU A 186 -14.79 3.95 4.78
CA LEU A 186 -14.45 3.94 3.36
C LEU A 186 -14.82 2.62 2.68
N VAL A 187 -14.82 1.51 3.45
CA VAL A 187 -15.05 0.17 2.91
C VAL A 187 -16.54 -0.16 2.91
N PRO A 188 -17.15 -0.39 1.75
CA PRO A 188 -18.55 -0.84 1.69
C PRO A 188 -18.72 -2.20 2.39
N GLY A 189 -19.72 -2.33 3.26
CA GLY A 189 -20.02 -3.59 3.94
C GLY A 189 -19.26 -3.86 5.23
N GLY A 190 -18.23 -3.06 5.56
CA GLY A 190 -17.63 -3.00 6.90
C GLY A 190 -16.89 -4.25 7.41
N ASN A 191 -16.63 -5.27 6.58
CA ASN A 191 -15.87 -6.45 7.01
C ASN A 191 -14.35 -6.19 6.96
N VAL A 192 -13.83 -5.48 7.95
CA VAL A 192 -12.45 -5.04 8.04
C VAL A 192 -11.72 -5.76 9.18
N LYS A 193 -10.55 -6.32 8.87
CA LYS A 193 -9.62 -6.89 9.84
C LYS A 193 -8.38 -6.01 9.92
N THR A 194 -7.96 -5.64 11.12
CA THR A 194 -6.76 -4.85 11.36
C THR A 194 -5.73 -5.65 12.15
N PHE A 195 -4.51 -5.68 11.66
CA PHE A 195 -3.36 -6.30 12.31
C PHE A 195 -2.34 -5.20 12.65
N LEU A 196 -2.10 -5.01 13.94
CA LEU A 196 -1.09 -4.08 14.42
C LEU A 196 0.28 -4.76 14.42
N THR A 197 1.28 -4.07 13.90
CA THR A 197 2.66 -4.55 13.91
C THR A 197 3.53 -3.77 14.88
N ARG A 198 4.62 -4.37 15.35
CA ARG A 198 5.59 -3.68 16.24
C ARG A 198 6.35 -2.54 15.53
N SER A 199 6.31 -2.49 14.20
CA SER A 199 7.02 -1.51 13.36
C SER A 199 6.16 -0.30 12.99
N ALA A 200 5.22 0.10 13.85
CA ALA A 200 4.39 1.30 13.63
C ALA A 200 3.56 1.27 12.34
N ARG A 201 3.22 0.10 11.88
CA ARG A 201 2.46 -0.18 10.66
C ARG A 201 1.19 -0.93 11.00
N ARG A 202 0.12 -0.63 10.32
CA ARG A 202 -1.13 -1.38 10.33
C ARG A 202 -1.31 -2.10 9.00
N GLU A 203 -1.62 -3.35 9.08
CA GLU A 203 -2.00 -4.17 7.94
C GLU A 203 -3.51 -4.36 8.00
N ILE A 204 -4.20 -4.02 6.93
CA ILE A 204 -5.67 -4.05 6.86
C ILE A 204 -6.11 -4.97 5.75
N LEU A 205 -7.09 -5.80 6.03
CA LEU A 205 -7.81 -6.61 5.07
C LEU A 205 -9.29 -6.21 5.11
N ALA A 206 -9.82 -5.76 3.97
CA ALA A 206 -11.24 -5.55 3.79
C ALA A 206 -11.80 -6.63 2.85
N ILE A 207 -12.84 -7.35 3.29
CA ILE A 207 -13.39 -8.52 2.59
C ILE A 207 -14.75 -8.13 2.00
N LYS A 208 -14.93 -8.42 0.69
CA LYS A 208 -16.18 -8.17 -0.05
C LYS A 208 -17.18 -9.31 0.06
#